data_ee7da3aa79de6e30cbb9c4962b330ed2
#
_entry.id   ee7da3aa79de6e30cbb9c4962b330ed2
#
_cell.length_a   1.000
_cell.length_b   1.000
_cell.length_c   1.000
_cell.angle_alpha   90.00
_cell.angle_beta   90.00
_cell.angle_gamma   90.00
#
_symmetry.space_group_name_H-M   'P 1'
#
loop_
_entity.id
_entity.type
_entity.pdbx_description
1 polymer ?
#
loop_
_entity_poly.entity_id
_entity_poly.type
_entity_poly.pdbx_seq_one_letter_code
_entity_poly.pdbx_strand_id
1 'polypeptide(L)'
;METAGKAVADALRERFPHAQHIIVACGSGNNGGDGFVTARLLADAGLEVAVVLAGEPRSAISRQARDRWKGEVHPPQALAKLLSGADVAVDALLG
;
A
#
# COMPACT_ATOMS: atom_id res chain seq x y z
N MET A 1 12.54 5.81 -1.37
CA MET A 1 11.29 5.13 -0.95
C MET A 1 10.19 6.13 -0.62
N GLU A 2 10.44 7.11 0.20
CA GLU A 2 9.44 8.14 0.49
C GLU A 2 9.01 8.89 -0.76
N THR A 3 9.95 9.30 -1.61
CA THR A 3 9.64 10.02 -2.86
C THR A 3 8.79 9.16 -3.81
N ALA A 4 9.15 7.89 -3.98
CA ALA A 4 8.42 6.99 -4.86
C ALA A 4 7.01 6.72 -4.34
N GLY A 5 6.89 6.46 -3.03
CA GLY A 5 5.58 6.23 -2.41
C GLY A 5 4.69 7.47 -2.47
N LYS A 6 5.27 8.65 -2.26
CA LYS A 6 4.54 9.90 -2.37
C LYS A 6 4.02 10.14 -3.79
N ALA A 7 4.86 9.87 -4.79
CA ALA A 7 4.47 10.04 -6.19
C ALA A 7 3.26 9.16 -6.54
N VAL A 8 3.25 7.91 -6.07
CA VAL A 8 2.11 7.02 -6.30
C VAL A 8 0.87 7.51 -5.58
N ALA A 9 1.00 7.92 -4.32
CA ALA A 9 -0.14 8.43 -3.55
C ALA A 9 -0.74 9.67 -4.20
N ASP A 10 0.10 10.60 -4.62
CA ASP A 10 -0.36 11.84 -5.28
C ASP A 10 -1.04 11.53 -6.61
N ALA A 11 -0.46 10.66 -7.42
CA ALA A 11 -1.03 10.26 -8.71
C ALA A 11 -2.39 9.59 -8.54
N LEU A 12 -2.51 8.71 -7.54
CA LEU A 12 -3.77 8.03 -7.26
C LEU A 12 -4.87 9.03 -6.89
N ARG A 13 -4.57 9.95 -6.00
CA ARG A 13 -5.55 10.95 -5.54
C ARG A 13 -5.96 11.89 -6.67
N GLU A 14 -5.01 12.24 -7.54
CA GLU A 14 -5.29 13.08 -8.69
C GLU A 14 -6.17 12.37 -9.72
N ARG A 15 -5.85 11.10 -10.00
CA ARG A 15 -6.57 10.31 -11.01
C ARG A 15 -7.92 9.80 -10.53
N PHE A 16 -8.03 9.49 -9.23
CA PHE A 16 -9.24 8.92 -8.62
C PHE A 16 -9.67 9.76 -7.42
N PRO A 17 -10.10 11.02 -7.65
CA PRO A 17 -10.34 11.97 -6.55
C PRO A 17 -11.48 11.56 -5.63
N HIS A 18 -12.36 10.65 -6.05
CA HIS A 18 -13.50 10.19 -5.24
C HIS A 18 -13.27 8.82 -4.60
N ALA A 19 -12.12 8.20 -4.81
CA ALA A 19 -11.82 6.91 -4.21
C ALA A 19 -11.68 7.04 -2.70
N GLN A 20 -12.30 6.12 -1.96
CA GLN A 20 -12.28 6.08 -0.50
C GLN A 20 -11.64 4.80 0.04
N HIS A 21 -11.76 3.69 -0.67
CA HIS A 21 -11.31 2.37 -0.23
C HIS A 21 -10.19 1.89 -1.13
N ILE A 22 -8.98 1.82 -0.58
CA ILE A 22 -7.78 1.50 -1.34
C ILE A 22 -7.17 0.21 -0.78
N ILE A 23 -6.79 -0.69 -1.68
CA ILE A 23 -6.00 -1.87 -1.32
C ILE A 23 -4.59 -1.66 -1.88
N VAL A 24 -3.58 -1.88 -1.05
CA VAL A 24 -2.19 -1.85 -1.48
C VAL A 24 -1.59 -3.23 -1.27
N ALA A 25 -1.20 -3.88 -2.36
CA ALA A 25 -0.56 -5.20 -2.30
C ALA A 25 0.96 -5.02 -2.31
N CYS A 26 1.61 -5.41 -1.22
CA CYS A 26 3.04 -5.22 -1.01
C CYS A 26 3.79 -6.55 -1.08
N GLY A 27 4.85 -6.59 -1.89
CA GLY A 27 5.78 -7.70 -1.93
C GLY A 27 6.93 -7.53 -0.95
N SER A 28 7.91 -8.42 -1.03
CA SER A 28 9.05 -8.46 -0.12
C SER A 28 10.21 -7.55 -0.54
N GLY A 29 10.19 -7.04 -1.77
CA GLY A 29 11.26 -6.19 -2.30
C GLY A 29 11.05 -4.71 -1.99
N ASN A 30 11.88 -3.87 -2.61
CA ASN A 30 11.82 -2.43 -2.38
C ASN A 30 10.52 -1.81 -2.87
N ASN A 31 9.92 -2.34 -3.94
CA ASN A 31 8.63 -1.87 -4.41
C ASN A 31 7.54 -2.07 -3.33
N GLY A 32 7.60 -3.17 -2.58
CA GLY A 32 6.71 -3.38 -1.45
C GLY A 32 6.87 -2.31 -0.38
N GLY A 33 8.12 -1.88 -0.13
CA GLY A 33 8.39 -0.76 0.77
C GLY A 33 7.78 0.54 0.28
N ASP A 34 7.86 0.82 -1.01
CA ASP A 34 7.19 1.98 -1.62
C ASP A 34 5.67 1.87 -1.41
N GLY A 35 5.12 0.66 -1.51
CA GLY A 35 3.70 0.41 -1.25
C GLY A 35 3.29 0.76 0.18
N PHE A 36 4.10 0.42 1.18
CA PHE A 36 3.82 0.80 2.56
C PHE A 36 3.84 2.31 2.76
N VAL A 37 4.76 3.01 2.11
CA VAL A 37 4.79 4.47 2.16
C VAL A 37 3.52 5.04 1.52
N THR A 38 3.15 4.54 0.35
CA THR A 38 1.92 4.95 -0.34
C THR A 38 0.70 4.75 0.57
N ALA A 39 0.59 3.58 1.18
CA ALA A 39 -0.52 3.26 2.08
C ALA A 39 -0.59 4.24 3.25
N ARG A 40 0.54 4.53 3.87
CA ARG A 40 0.60 5.45 5.00
C ARG A 40 0.15 6.85 4.60
N LEU A 41 0.64 7.35 3.48
CA LEU A 41 0.28 8.69 3.01
C LEU A 41 -1.19 8.79 2.63
N LEU A 42 -1.76 7.75 2.02
CA LEU A 42 -3.19 7.73 1.70
C LEU A 42 -4.06 7.68 2.96
N ALA A 43 -3.65 6.88 3.95
CA ALA A 43 -4.37 6.82 5.22
C ALA A 43 -4.29 8.15 5.96
N ASP A 44 -3.13 8.80 5.96
CA ASP A 44 -2.95 10.12 6.57
C ASP A 44 -3.84 11.17 5.88
N ALA A 45 -4.16 10.97 4.61
CA ALA A 45 -5.06 11.84 3.86
C ALA A 45 -6.55 11.55 4.12
N GLY A 46 -6.85 10.57 4.96
CA GLY A 46 -8.22 10.26 5.37
C GLY A 46 -8.88 9.14 4.57
N LEU A 47 -8.17 8.45 3.68
CA LEU A 47 -8.73 7.33 2.95
C LEU A 47 -8.68 6.04 3.80
N GLU A 48 -9.59 5.11 3.50
CA GLU A 48 -9.54 3.78 4.09
C GLU A 48 -8.60 2.90 3.29
N VAL A 49 -7.53 2.45 3.93
CA VAL A 49 -6.47 1.69 3.26
C VAL A 49 -6.27 0.36 3.98
N ALA A 50 -6.26 -0.71 3.22
CA ALA A 50 -5.84 -2.02 3.71
C ALA A 50 -4.61 -2.47 2.92
N VAL A 51 -3.63 -3.04 3.63
CA VAL A 51 -2.43 -3.59 3.02
C VAL A 51 -2.54 -5.10 2.99
N VAL A 52 -2.25 -5.69 1.83
CA VAL A 52 -2.07 -7.13 1.68
C VAL A 52 -0.58 -7.37 1.53
N LEU A 53 0.00 -8.17 2.43
CA LEU A 53 1.42 -8.48 2.43
C LEU A 53 1.65 -9.86 1.84
N ALA A 54 2.29 -9.90 0.68
CA ALA A 54 2.56 -11.14 -0.04
C ALA A 54 3.88 -11.80 0.40
N GLY A 55 4.75 -11.06 1.07
CA GLY A 55 6.01 -11.59 1.60
C GLY A 55 6.64 -10.59 2.54
N GLU A 56 7.34 -11.09 3.56
CA GLU A 56 7.99 -10.22 4.54
C GLU A 56 9.08 -9.37 3.89
N PRO A 57 9.19 -8.08 4.25
CA PRO A 57 10.23 -7.20 3.70
C PRO A 57 11.63 -7.74 3.98
N ARG A 58 12.48 -7.72 2.95
CA ARG A 58 13.83 -8.29 3.04
C ARG A 58 14.90 -7.27 3.38
N SER A 59 14.73 -6.00 3.02
CA SER A 59 15.72 -4.97 3.31
C SER A 59 15.36 -4.22 4.59
N ALA A 60 16.37 -3.60 5.22
CA ALA A 60 16.15 -2.79 6.41
C ALA A 60 15.22 -1.61 6.11
N ILE A 61 15.38 -0.97 4.94
CA ILE A 61 14.58 0.20 4.59
C ILE A 61 13.12 -0.18 4.34
N SER A 62 12.88 -1.35 3.72
CA SER A 62 11.51 -1.85 3.53
C SER A 62 10.86 -2.23 4.85
N ARG A 63 11.63 -2.83 5.78
CA ARG A 63 11.13 -3.13 7.13
C ARG A 63 10.77 -1.86 7.89
N GLN A 64 11.56 -0.80 7.75
CA GLN A 64 11.23 0.49 8.36
C GLN A 64 9.91 1.07 7.81
N ALA A 65 9.71 0.96 6.50
CA ALA A 65 8.48 1.43 5.88
C ALA A 65 7.27 0.64 6.41
N ARG A 66 7.42 -0.68 6.56
CA ARG A 66 6.38 -1.52 7.14
C ARG A 66 6.08 -1.13 8.58
N ASP A 67 7.12 -0.87 9.38
CA ASP A 67 6.96 -0.53 10.80
C ASP A 67 6.22 0.79 10.98
N ARG A 68 6.33 1.71 10.03
CA ARG A 68 5.60 2.97 10.06
C ARG A 68 4.13 2.82 9.71
N TRP A 69 3.75 1.73 9.06
CA TRP A 69 2.35 1.44 8.74
C TRP A 69 1.64 0.98 10.01
N LYS A 70 0.61 1.70 10.44
CA LYS A 70 -0.13 1.42 11.67
C LYS A 70 -1.50 0.81 11.42
N GLY A 71 -1.88 0.63 10.15
CA GLY A 71 -3.16 0.05 9.80
C GLY A 71 -3.11 -1.47 9.71
N GLU A 72 -4.17 -2.04 9.15
CA GLU A 72 -4.31 -3.47 9.00
C GLU A 72 -3.35 -4.03 7.95
N VAL A 73 -2.82 -5.22 8.23
CA VAL A 73 -2.04 -6.01 7.28
C VAL A 73 -2.72 -7.36 7.13
N HIS A 74 -3.04 -7.72 5.91
CA HIS A 74 -3.77 -8.95 5.60
C HIS A 74 -2.89 -9.93 4.82
N PRO A 75 -3.14 -11.23 4.94
CA PRO A 75 -2.44 -12.23 4.14
C PRO A 75 -2.94 -12.23 2.68
N PRO A 76 -2.17 -12.83 1.75
CA PRO A 76 -2.59 -12.89 0.33
C PRO A 76 -3.96 -13.51 0.10
N GLN A 77 -4.38 -14.43 0.97
CA GLN A 77 -5.67 -15.09 0.87
C GLN A 77 -6.85 -14.11 1.00
N ALA A 78 -6.63 -12.97 1.64
CA ALA A 78 -7.68 -11.96 1.82
C ALA A 78 -7.87 -11.05 0.59
N LEU A 79 -6.96 -11.11 -0.39
CA LEU A 79 -6.94 -10.15 -1.49
C LEU A 79 -8.25 -10.13 -2.29
N ALA A 80 -8.74 -11.30 -2.70
CA ALA A 80 -9.95 -11.36 -3.53
C ALA A 80 -11.16 -10.74 -2.82
N LYS A 81 -11.32 -11.02 -1.54
CA LYS A 81 -12.41 -10.48 -0.74
C LYS A 81 -12.29 -8.96 -0.58
N LEU A 82 -11.08 -8.49 -0.29
CA LEU A 82 -10.83 -7.06 -0.12
C LEU A 82 -11.04 -6.29 -1.42
N LEU A 83 -10.63 -6.86 -2.55
CA LEU A 83 -10.81 -6.22 -3.86
C LEU A 83 -12.27 -5.98 -4.20
N SER A 84 -13.17 -6.84 -3.74
CA SER A 84 -14.60 -6.69 -4.04
C SER A 84 -15.19 -5.41 -3.45
N GLY A 85 -14.59 -4.86 -2.40
CA GLY A 85 -15.04 -3.61 -1.79
C GLY A 85 -14.11 -2.42 -2.04
N ALA A 86 -13.09 -2.59 -2.88
CA ALA A 86 -12.11 -1.54 -3.12
C ALA A 86 -12.49 -0.68 -4.33
N ASP A 87 -12.18 0.61 -4.24
CA ASP A 87 -12.30 1.54 -5.37
C ASP A 87 -11.06 1.46 -6.26
N VAL A 88 -9.89 1.31 -5.67
CA VAL A 88 -8.60 1.25 -6.37
C VAL A 88 -7.70 0.24 -5.68
N ALA A 89 -6.93 -0.48 -6.46
CA ALA A 89 -5.87 -1.36 -5.96
C ALA A 89 -4.52 -0.90 -6.49
N VAL A 90 -3.53 -0.87 -5.61
CA VAL A 90 -2.14 -0.54 -5.96
C VAL A 90 -1.32 -1.83 -5.94
N ASP A 91 -0.65 -2.10 -7.04
CA ASP A 91 0.21 -3.28 -7.18
C ASP A 91 1.67 -2.90 -6.89
N ALA A 92 2.15 -3.31 -5.73
CA ALA A 92 3.54 -3.13 -5.31
C ALA A 92 4.18 -4.50 -5.01
N LEU A 93 3.84 -5.51 -5.80
CA LEU A 93 4.27 -6.89 -5.59
C LEU A 93 5.66 -7.20 -6.15
N LEU A 94 6.03 -6.57 -7.26
CA LEU A 94 7.33 -6.78 -7.89
C LEU A 94 8.37 -5.86 -7.27
N GLY A 95 9.53 -6.41 -7.02
CA GLY A 95 10.54 -5.62 -6.33
C GLY A 95 11.89 -5.59 -7.01
#